data_662c31ef957289076a10323659622faf
#
_entry.id   662c31ef957289076a10323659622faf
#
_cell.length_a   1.000
_cell.length_b   1.000
_cell.length_c   1.000
_cell.angle_alpha   90.00
_cell.angle_beta   90.00
_cell.angle_gamma   90.00
#
_symmetry.space_group_name_H-M   'P 1'
#
loop_
_entity.id
_entity.type
_entity.pdbx_description
1 polymer ?
#
loop_
_entity_poly.entity_id
_entity_poly.type
_entity_poly.pdbx_seq_one_letter_code
_entity_poly.pdbx_strand_id
1 'polypeptide(L)'
;MSYLTKGVKCCSPVNQMRRVTGTLFKAHVLKNLLDINEQQFKISRTSSQLSSEKTNSYNYVIVGAGSAGCVLANRLTEDPLSTVLLLEAGPKDTLLGSKRLMWKIHMPAALTYNLCDEKFNWYYHTTSQKHMDNRIMYWPRGRVWGGSSSLNAMVYIRGHAEDYNRWSREGAIGWDYEHCLPYFKKAQTHELGPDQYRGGNGPLHVSRGKTNHPLHHAFLEAAQQAGYPFTEDMNGYQQEGFGWMDMTIHQGQRWSTASAYLRPAISRPNLSVAEKTLVTKILFQGTKSIGVEYVKNGQRKKAFASKEVILSGGAINSPQLLMLSGIGNADDLKKLGIPVVCHLPGVGQNLQDHLEVYVQQKCTKPITLYNAQKPVNMVRIGLEWLWKFTGEGATAHLESGGFIRSEPGVPHPDIQFHFLPSQVIDHGRVASTMEAYQVHVGPMRSTSVGWLKLKSTDPNDHPVIEPNYLSTERDILEFRQCVKLTREIFAQKAFENFRGPEIQPGNHIQSDKEIDAFIRQKADSAYHPSCTCKMGQRSDSTAVVDPQTKVIGIENLRVVDASIMPSVVSGNLNAPTVMIAEKAADLIKGLPSLQEKNVPVYKPKTLETQR
;
A
#
# COMPACT_ATOMS: atom_id res chain seq x y z
N MET A 1 34.77 10.86 -15.56
CA MET A 1 34.95 11.91 -14.55
C MET A 1 34.01 11.65 -13.43
N SER A 2 34.55 11.42 -12.26
CA SER A 2 33.90 10.89 -11.07
C SER A 2 32.96 11.93 -10.43
N TYR A 3 31.71 11.64 -10.32
CA TYR A 3 30.83 12.30 -9.35
C TYR A 3 30.54 11.32 -8.21
N LEU A 4 31.22 11.56 -7.12
CA LEU A 4 31.03 10.96 -5.82
C LEU A 4 29.57 11.16 -5.35
N THR A 5 28.89 10.08 -5.08
CA THR A 5 27.65 10.02 -4.34
C THR A 5 27.83 10.54 -2.92
N LYS A 6 27.68 11.84 -2.72
CA LYS A 6 27.40 12.37 -1.38
C LYS A 6 25.94 12.09 -1.07
N GLY A 7 25.70 11.15 -0.15
CA GLY A 7 24.39 10.91 0.41
C GLY A 7 23.82 12.21 0.98
N VAL A 8 22.73 12.66 0.39
CA VAL A 8 21.95 13.77 0.91
C VAL A 8 21.37 13.31 2.25
N LYS A 9 21.97 13.73 3.35
CA LYS A 9 21.35 13.61 4.67
C LYS A 9 20.05 14.40 4.64
N CYS A 10 18.94 13.71 4.81
CA CYS A 10 17.62 14.28 4.93
C CYS A 10 17.62 15.31 6.07
N CYS A 11 17.69 16.60 5.75
CA CYS A 11 17.54 17.69 6.71
C CYS A 11 16.04 17.89 6.95
N SER A 12 15.48 17.10 7.86
CA SER A 12 14.17 17.38 8.44
C SER A 12 14.27 18.65 9.29
N PRO A 13 13.27 19.55 9.30
CA PRO A 13 13.18 20.69 10.19
C PRO A 13 13.29 20.33 11.69
N VAL A 14 13.12 19.07 12.04
CA VAL A 14 13.21 18.50 13.38
C VAL A 14 14.60 18.64 14.01
N ASN A 15 15.68 18.75 13.22
CA ASN A 15 17.03 18.88 13.79
C ASN A 15 17.31 20.26 14.44
N GLN A 16 16.56 21.29 14.07
CA GLN A 16 16.67 22.59 14.78
C GLN A 16 15.90 22.60 16.10
N MET A 17 14.78 21.85 16.22
CA MET A 17 14.02 21.76 17.48
C MET A 17 14.70 20.89 18.54
N ARG A 18 15.61 19.98 18.19
CA ARG A 18 16.29 19.12 19.20
C ARG A 18 17.16 19.87 20.20
N ARG A 19 17.53 21.13 19.95
CA ARG A 19 18.40 21.91 20.85
C ARG A 19 17.66 22.75 21.89
N VAL A 20 16.34 23.02 21.75
CA VAL A 20 15.63 23.96 22.63
C VAL A 20 14.62 23.28 23.58
N THR A 21 14.08 22.10 23.23
CA THR A 21 13.01 21.46 24.02
C THR A 21 13.40 20.16 24.74
N GLY A 22 14.67 19.76 24.63
CA GLY A 22 15.13 18.42 25.02
C GLY A 22 15.19 18.13 26.53
N THR A 23 15.17 19.11 27.39
CA THR A 23 15.57 18.87 28.81
C THR A 23 14.43 19.03 29.81
N LEU A 24 13.45 19.88 29.61
CA LEU A 24 12.40 20.16 30.62
C LEU A 24 11.11 19.35 30.46
N PHE A 25 10.76 18.95 29.24
CA PHE A 25 9.53 18.18 29.00
C PHE A 25 9.70 16.67 29.27
N LYS A 26 10.92 16.14 29.17
CA LYS A 26 11.20 14.71 29.45
C LYS A 26 11.07 14.32 30.93
N ALA A 27 11.38 15.20 31.85
CA ALA A 27 11.45 14.84 33.25
C ALA A 27 10.07 14.71 33.93
N HIS A 28 9.10 15.52 33.57
CA HIS A 28 7.79 15.54 34.26
C HIS A 28 6.80 14.51 33.73
N VAL A 29 6.79 14.29 32.40
CA VAL A 29 5.92 13.29 31.78
C VAL A 29 6.42 11.86 32.02
N LEU A 30 7.74 11.65 32.08
CA LEU A 30 8.31 10.33 32.39
C LEU A 30 8.08 9.90 33.83
N LYS A 31 8.09 10.84 34.82
CA LYS A 31 7.90 10.50 36.21
C LYS A 31 6.48 10.01 36.50
N ASN A 32 5.47 10.66 35.94
CA ASN A 32 4.06 10.24 36.11
C ASN A 32 3.66 8.99 35.33
N LEU A 33 4.45 8.59 34.31
CA LEU A 33 4.24 7.35 33.55
C LEU A 33 4.97 6.14 34.16
N LEU A 34 6.02 6.37 34.93
CA LEU A 34 6.79 5.30 35.59
C LEU A 34 6.09 4.78 36.87
N ASP A 35 5.40 5.64 37.62
CA ASP A 35 4.72 5.26 38.86
C ASP A 35 3.47 4.38 38.65
N ILE A 36 2.87 4.38 37.44
CA ILE A 36 1.71 3.52 37.10
C ILE A 36 2.14 2.10 36.69
N ASN A 37 3.38 1.91 36.29
CA ASN A 37 3.83 0.61 35.71
C ASN A 37 4.53 -0.32 36.72
N GLU A 38 4.98 0.14 37.88
CA GLU A 38 5.69 -0.74 38.84
C GLU A 38 4.80 -1.81 39.48
N GLN A 39 3.51 -1.57 39.61
CA GLN A 39 2.59 -2.57 40.18
C GLN A 39 2.18 -3.68 39.24
N GLN A 40 2.19 -3.45 37.92
CA GLN A 40 1.89 -4.50 36.94
C GLN A 40 3.09 -5.39 36.55
N PHE A 41 4.32 -4.93 36.86
CA PHE A 41 5.54 -5.67 36.47
C PHE A 41 5.95 -6.76 37.46
N LYS A 42 5.40 -6.78 38.68
CA LYS A 42 5.75 -7.78 39.71
C LYS A 42 5.03 -9.13 39.58
N ILE A 43 3.95 -9.20 38.79
CA ILE A 43 3.16 -10.45 38.63
C ILE A 43 3.66 -11.35 37.51
N SER A 44 4.51 -10.85 36.59
CA SER A 44 4.92 -11.59 35.38
C SER A 44 6.25 -12.35 35.51
N ARG A 45 6.96 -12.28 36.65
CA ARG A 45 8.31 -12.87 36.77
C ARG A 45 8.39 -14.29 37.36
N THR A 46 7.28 -14.88 37.78
CA THR A 46 7.32 -16.17 38.49
C THR A 46 6.85 -17.40 37.68
N SER A 47 6.54 -17.25 36.38
CA SER A 47 6.06 -18.39 35.56
C SER A 47 6.96 -18.79 34.39
N SER A 48 8.19 -18.29 34.31
CA SER A 48 9.05 -18.54 33.11
C SER A 48 10.25 -19.47 33.34
N GLN A 49 10.25 -20.29 34.38
CA GLN A 49 11.35 -21.23 34.64
C GLN A 49 10.97 -22.72 34.61
N LEU A 50 9.93 -23.10 33.86
CA LEU A 50 9.68 -24.52 33.53
C LEU A 50 9.04 -24.58 32.14
N SER A 51 9.84 -24.51 31.08
CA SER A 51 9.41 -24.97 29.77
C SER A 51 10.56 -25.77 29.13
N SER A 52 10.37 -27.11 29.16
CA SER A 52 10.84 -28.01 28.12
C SER A 52 10.93 -27.32 26.75
N GLU A 53 11.89 -27.69 25.92
CA GLU A 53 12.01 -27.31 24.51
C GLU A 53 10.62 -27.38 23.84
N LYS A 54 9.92 -26.25 23.80
CA LYS A 54 8.74 -26.13 22.97
C LYS A 54 9.21 -26.35 21.55
N THR A 55 8.84 -27.49 20.96
CA THR A 55 8.99 -27.71 19.53
C THR A 55 8.42 -26.49 18.81
N ASN A 56 9.27 -25.78 18.02
CA ASN A 56 8.95 -24.60 17.21
C ASN A 56 8.04 -25.03 16.02
N SER A 57 6.92 -25.71 16.33
CA SER A 57 5.99 -26.28 15.35
C SER A 57 4.61 -25.65 15.51
N TYR A 58 4.05 -25.21 14.40
CA TYR A 58 2.74 -24.56 14.30
C TYR A 58 1.93 -25.20 13.18
N ASN A 59 0.62 -25.02 13.17
CA ASN A 59 -0.17 -25.41 12.00
C ASN A 59 0.19 -24.56 10.79
N TYR A 60 0.28 -23.24 10.99
CA TYR A 60 0.60 -22.28 9.95
C TYR A 60 1.76 -21.38 10.35
N VAL A 61 2.68 -21.15 9.41
CA VAL A 61 3.73 -20.15 9.53
C VAL A 61 3.49 -19.08 8.47
N ILE A 62 3.17 -17.85 8.90
CA ILE A 62 2.89 -16.71 8.03
C ILE A 62 4.13 -15.81 8.00
N VAL A 63 4.62 -15.48 6.82
CA VAL A 63 5.79 -14.63 6.60
C VAL A 63 5.36 -13.24 6.14
N GLY A 64 5.53 -12.24 7.00
CA GLY A 64 5.16 -10.85 6.79
C GLY A 64 3.86 -10.47 7.50
N ALA A 65 3.92 -9.49 8.42
CA ALA A 65 2.75 -8.90 9.09
C ALA A 65 2.25 -7.65 8.34
N GLY A 66 2.23 -7.70 7.02
CA GLY A 66 1.65 -6.69 6.14
C GLY A 66 0.13 -6.77 6.06
N SER A 67 -0.44 -6.14 5.04
CA SER A 67 -1.90 -6.07 4.85
C SER A 67 -2.54 -7.46 4.86
N ALA A 68 -2.03 -8.41 4.09
CA ALA A 68 -2.57 -9.75 4.02
C ALA A 68 -2.23 -10.61 5.25
N GLY A 69 -0.97 -10.56 5.73
CA GLY A 69 -0.55 -11.40 6.85
C GLY A 69 -1.29 -11.09 8.16
N CYS A 70 -1.65 -9.82 8.41
CA CYS A 70 -2.49 -9.43 9.55
C CYS A 70 -3.91 -10.03 9.45
N VAL A 71 -4.51 -10.04 8.26
CA VAL A 71 -5.82 -10.66 8.00
C VAL A 71 -5.74 -12.16 8.27
N LEU A 72 -4.78 -12.84 7.66
CA LEU A 72 -4.60 -14.29 7.80
C LEU A 72 -4.35 -14.68 9.25
N ALA A 73 -3.48 -13.96 9.96
CA ALA A 73 -3.22 -14.23 11.38
C ALA A 73 -4.49 -14.15 12.23
N ASN A 74 -5.34 -13.15 11.96
CA ASN A 74 -6.63 -13.01 12.63
C ASN A 74 -7.56 -14.19 12.27
N ARG A 75 -7.80 -14.42 10.97
CA ARG A 75 -8.81 -15.36 10.49
C ARG A 75 -8.46 -16.82 10.78
N LEU A 76 -7.19 -17.19 10.69
CA LEU A 76 -6.77 -18.59 10.97
C LEU A 76 -6.77 -18.89 12.46
N THR A 77 -6.61 -17.91 13.33
CA THR A 77 -6.67 -18.10 14.80
C THR A 77 -8.07 -17.94 15.40
N GLU A 78 -9.10 -17.72 14.59
CA GLU A 78 -10.51 -17.84 15.03
C GLU A 78 -10.83 -19.26 15.48
N ASP A 79 -10.24 -20.28 14.83
CA ASP A 79 -10.25 -21.65 15.31
C ASP A 79 -9.17 -21.81 16.40
N PRO A 80 -9.57 -22.07 17.67
CA PRO A 80 -8.63 -22.20 18.78
C PRO A 80 -7.67 -23.40 18.65
N LEU A 81 -7.98 -24.38 17.81
CA LEU A 81 -7.13 -25.53 17.53
C LEU A 81 -6.04 -25.25 16.49
N SER A 82 -6.17 -24.16 15.76
CA SER A 82 -5.20 -23.75 14.74
C SER A 82 -4.12 -22.84 15.34
N THR A 83 -2.91 -23.35 15.48
CA THR A 83 -1.75 -22.58 15.97
C THR A 83 -1.06 -21.85 14.82
N VAL A 84 -0.81 -20.56 15.01
CA VAL A 84 -0.21 -19.67 13.98
C VAL A 84 1.03 -18.97 14.52
N LEU A 85 2.11 -19.00 13.75
CA LEU A 85 3.28 -18.14 13.92
C LEU A 85 3.30 -17.08 12.83
N LEU A 86 3.26 -15.80 13.23
CA LEU A 86 3.41 -14.66 12.33
C LEU A 86 4.81 -14.05 12.51
N LEU A 87 5.59 -14.00 11.43
CA LEU A 87 6.97 -13.48 11.41
C LEU A 87 7.02 -12.13 10.69
N GLU A 88 7.56 -11.09 11.33
CA GLU A 88 7.69 -9.74 10.76
C GLU A 88 9.12 -9.22 10.91
N ALA A 89 9.69 -8.75 9.82
CA ALA A 89 11.05 -8.20 9.78
C ALA A 89 11.17 -6.87 10.55
N GLY A 90 10.12 -6.09 10.57
CA GLY A 90 10.06 -4.79 11.24
C GLY A 90 9.63 -4.84 12.71
N PRO A 91 9.62 -3.68 13.37
CA PRO A 91 9.12 -3.54 14.73
C PRO A 91 7.59 -3.46 14.80
N LYS A 92 7.07 -3.42 16.03
CA LYS A 92 5.68 -3.03 16.30
C LYS A 92 5.41 -1.60 15.83
N ASP A 93 4.17 -1.34 15.45
CA ASP A 93 3.66 0.00 15.12
C ASP A 93 3.26 0.82 16.36
N THR A 94 3.60 0.35 17.58
CA THR A 94 3.42 1.04 18.85
C THR A 94 4.69 1.06 19.66
N LEU A 95 4.82 2.05 20.54
CA LEU A 95 5.88 2.13 21.54
C LEU A 95 5.24 2.05 22.93
N LEU A 96 5.71 1.11 23.76
CA LEU A 96 5.12 0.80 25.07
C LEU A 96 3.58 0.57 25.01
N GLY A 97 3.11 -0.04 23.91
CA GLY A 97 1.68 -0.25 23.67
C GLY A 97 0.89 0.98 23.20
N SER A 98 1.51 2.17 23.19
CA SER A 98 0.85 3.42 22.86
C SER A 98 0.99 3.79 21.38
N LYS A 99 -0.14 4.06 20.72
CA LYS A 99 -0.21 4.65 19.39
C LYS A 99 0.22 6.13 19.39
N ARG A 100 -0.08 6.87 20.45
CA ARG A 100 0.32 8.28 20.58
C ARG A 100 1.83 8.46 20.55
N LEU A 101 2.58 7.57 21.19
CA LEU A 101 4.04 7.59 21.16
C LEU A 101 4.62 7.24 19.78
N MET A 102 3.80 6.64 18.92
CA MET A 102 4.12 6.35 17.50
C MET A 102 3.29 7.21 16.55
N TRP A 103 3.09 8.48 16.90
CA TRP A 103 2.28 9.44 16.16
C TRP A 103 2.63 9.53 14.67
N LYS A 104 3.90 9.37 14.30
CA LYS A 104 4.32 9.35 12.90
C LYS A 104 3.60 8.29 12.05
N ILE A 105 3.20 7.16 12.66
CA ILE A 105 2.43 6.11 11.99
C ILE A 105 0.93 6.39 12.08
N HIS A 106 0.45 6.78 13.26
CA HIS A 106 -0.98 6.78 13.57
C HIS A 106 -1.70 8.11 13.30
N MET A 107 -0.97 9.24 13.25
CA MET A 107 -1.51 10.54 12.86
C MET A 107 -1.62 10.59 11.33
N PRO A 108 -2.82 10.71 10.75
CA PRO A 108 -3.00 10.71 9.30
C PRO A 108 -2.16 11.76 8.57
N ALA A 109 -2.14 13.01 9.03
CA ALA A 109 -1.35 14.08 8.43
C ALA A 109 0.18 13.87 8.48
N ALA A 110 0.66 12.92 9.29
CA ALA A 110 2.09 12.66 9.46
C ALA A 110 2.66 11.64 8.44
N LEU A 111 1.92 11.27 7.40
CA LEU A 111 2.26 10.17 6.48
C LEU A 111 3.66 10.29 5.85
N THR A 112 4.13 11.49 5.53
CA THR A 112 5.42 11.72 4.86
C THR A 112 6.64 11.45 5.76
N TYR A 113 6.50 11.53 7.09
CA TYR A 113 7.62 11.29 8.01
C TYR A 113 8.16 9.86 7.95
N ASN A 114 7.29 8.87 7.69
CA ASN A 114 7.71 7.46 7.63
C ASN A 114 8.31 7.08 6.28
N LEU A 115 8.07 7.85 5.24
CA LEU A 115 8.70 7.63 3.93
C LEU A 115 10.21 7.85 3.98
N CYS A 116 10.72 8.60 4.97
CA CYS A 116 12.13 8.89 5.17
C CYS A 116 12.74 8.18 6.40
N ASP A 117 12.02 7.26 7.05
CA ASP A 117 12.48 6.59 8.27
C ASP A 117 12.81 5.11 7.98
N GLU A 118 14.09 4.80 7.81
CA GLU A 118 14.59 3.45 7.53
C GLU A 118 14.18 2.41 8.58
N LYS A 119 13.80 2.82 9.78
CA LYS A 119 13.33 1.93 10.84
C LYS A 119 12.06 1.19 10.46
N PHE A 120 11.16 1.86 9.70
CA PHE A 120 9.84 1.36 9.35
C PHE A 120 9.69 1.07 7.86
N ASN A 121 10.76 1.21 7.07
CA ASN A 121 10.74 1.19 5.63
C ASN A 121 11.86 0.29 5.08
N TRP A 122 11.57 -0.49 4.03
CA TRP A 122 12.56 -1.29 3.31
C TRP A 122 13.50 -0.44 2.45
N TYR A 123 13.07 0.74 2.03
CA TYR A 123 13.90 1.71 1.30
C TYR A 123 14.41 1.20 -0.05
N TYR A 124 13.56 0.51 -0.82
CA TYR A 124 13.93 -0.02 -2.13
C TYR A 124 14.21 1.07 -3.16
N HIS A 125 15.00 0.73 -4.15
CA HIS A 125 15.25 1.53 -5.34
C HIS A 125 15.14 0.65 -6.58
N THR A 126 14.64 1.23 -7.67
CA THR A 126 14.60 0.56 -8.97
C THR A 126 15.99 0.59 -9.63
N THR A 127 16.15 -0.16 -10.71
CA THR A 127 17.23 0.09 -11.66
C THR A 127 17.04 1.46 -12.34
N SER A 128 18.05 1.89 -13.09
CA SER A 128 17.97 3.08 -13.95
C SER A 128 16.90 2.88 -15.03
N GLN A 129 15.85 3.73 -15.04
CA GLN A 129 14.71 3.62 -15.94
C GLN A 129 14.99 4.28 -17.29
N LYS A 130 15.28 3.48 -18.30
CA LYS A 130 15.69 3.94 -19.65
C LYS A 130 14.73 4.96 -20.28
N HIS A 131 13.43 4.76 -20.10
CA HIS A 131 12.40 5.62 -20.71
C HIS A 131 12.00 6.79 -19.82
N MET A 132 12.67 6.98 -18.67
CA MET A 132 12.46 8.07 -17.71
C MET A 132 13.79 8.79 -17.41
N ASP A 133 14.50 9.19 -18.44
CA ASP A 133 15.77 9.92 -18.37
C ASP A 133 16.83 9.22 -17.49
N ASN A 134 16.82 7.88 -17.48
CA ASN A 134 17.67 7.03 -16.65
C ASN A 134 17.58 7.30 -15.13
N ARG A 135 16.43 7.77 -14.65
CA ARG A 135 16.16 7.99 -13.23
C ARG A 135 16.14 6.66 -12.47
N ILE A 136 16.68 6.70 -11.25
CA ILE A 136 16.52 5.64 -10.26
C ILE A 136 15.40 6.08 -9.32
N MET A 137 14.35 5.28 -9.25
CA MET A 137 13.15 5.60 -8.50
C MET A 137 13.24 5.05 -7.07
N TYR A 138 12.86 5.84 -6.10
CA TYR A 138 12.72 5.41 -4.71
C TYR A 138 11.36 4.73 -4.49
N TRP A 139 11.39 3.54 -3.87
CA TRP A 139 10.20 2.73 -3.61
C TRP A 139 10.05 2.40 -2.11
N PRO A 140 9.31 3.20 -1.34
CA PRO A 140 9.04 2.89 0.06
C PRO A 140 8.11 1.68 0.20
N ARG A 141 8.48 0.74 1.06
CA ARG A 141 7.64 -0.39 1.48
C ARG A 141 7.69 -0.53 2.99
N GLY A 142 6.52 -0.75 3.62
CA GLY A 142 6.46 -0.88 5.06
C GLY A 142 7.21 -2.10 5.59
N ARG A 143 8.10 -1.86 6.57
CA ARG A 143 8.78 -2.87 7.38
C ARG A 143 8.39 -2.65 8.84
N VAL A 144 7.17 -3.02 9.18
CA VAL A 144 6.51 -2.75 10.45
C VAL A 144 5.21 -3.55 10.52
N TRP A 145 4.65 -3.76 11.71
CA TRP A 145 3.29 -4.31 11.83
C TRP A 145 2.29 -3.51 10.99
N GLY A 146 1.48 -4.22 10.20
CA GLY A 146 0.60 -3.64 9.19
C GLY A 146 1.28 -3.43 7.83
N GLY A 147 2.61 -3.59 7.74
CA GLY A 147 3.36 -3.38 6.51
C GLY A 147 3.07 -2.03 5.88
N SER A 148 2.86 -2.01 4.56
CA SER A 148 2.57 -0.76 3.83
C SER A 148 1.24 -0.10 4.22
N SER A 149 0.27 -0.83 4.84
CA SER A 149 -0.94 -0.18 5.38
C SER A 149 -0.65 0.77 6.56
N SER A 150 0.50 0.62 7.22
CA SER A 150 0.97 1.52 8.26
C SER A 150 1.72 2.75 7.73
N LEU A 151 2.01 2.82 6.42
CA LEU A 151 2.75 3.91 5.79
C LEU A 151 2.00 4.61 4.65
N ASN A 152 0.95 4.00 4.08
CA ASN A 152 0.21 4.50 2.92
C ASN A 152 -0.56 5.80 3.20
N ALA A 153 -1.10 6.40 2.15
CA ALA A 153 -1.91 7.62 2.23
C ALA A 153 -3.37 7.38 2.66
N MET A 154 -3.71 6.14 3.07
CA MET A 154 -5.01 5.74 3.64
C MET A 154 -6.22 5.79 2.67
N VAL A 155 -6.05 6.21 1.44
CA VAL A 155 -7.13 6.20 0.45
C VAL A 155 -7.61 4.76 0.23
N TYR A 156 -8.93 4.55 0.34
CA TYR A 156 -9.57 3.25 0.18
C TYR A 156 -10.27 3.18 -1.18
N ILE A 157 -9.71 2.44 -2.09
CA ILE A 157 -10.27 2.16 -3.41
C ILE A 157 -10.22 0.65 -3.65
N ARG A 158 -11.32 0.10 -4.21
CA ARG A 158 -11.44 -1.33 -4.52
C ARG A 158 -10.94 -1.68 -5.92
N GLY A 159 -10.84 -0.71 -6.82
CA GLY A 159 -10.72 -0.92 -8.25
C GLY A 159 -12.09 -0.98 -8.94
N HIS A 160 -12.10 -1.13 -10.24
CA HIS A 160 -13.30 -1.29 -11.04
C HIS A 160 -13.74 -2.77 -11.06
N ALA A 161 -15.05 -3.04 -11.20
CA ALA A 161 -15.57 -4.40 -11.32
C ALA A 161 -14.89 -5.20 -12.46
N GLU A 162 -14.62 -4.53 -13.58
CA GLU A 162 -13.95 -5.15 -14.74
C GLU A 162 -12.50 -5.56 -14.50
N ASP A 163 -11.82 -5.03 -13.46
CA ASP A 163 -10.49 -5.52 -13.08
C ASP A 163 -10.55 -6.97 -12.62
N TYR A 164 -11.55 -7.31 -11.80
CA TYR A 164 -11.77 -8.66 -11.28
C TYR A 164 -12.33 -9.60 -12.33
N ASN A 165 -13.24 -9.14 -13.19
CA ASN A 165 -13.70 -9.89 -14.35
C ASN A 165 -12.53 -10.22 -15.31
N ARG A 166 -11.59 -9.28 -15.46
CA ARG A 166 -10.34 -9.50 -16.21
C ARG A 166 -9.47 -10.55 -15.52
N TRP A 167 -9.31 -10.54 -14.21
CA TRP A 167 -8.56 -11.58 -13.48
C TRP A 167 -9.09 -12.98 -13.76
N SER A 168 -10.42 -13.14 -13.77
CA SER A 168 -11.04 -14.44 -14.11
C SER A 168 -10.74 -14.84 -15.56
N ARG A 169 -10.81 -13.90 -16.51
CA ARG A 169 -10.42 -14.16 -17.92
C ARG A 169 -8.93 -14.47 -18.08
N GLU A 170 -8.07 -13.92 -17.24
CA GLU A 170 -6.62 -14.17 -17.19
C GLU A 170 -6.25 -15.48 -16.47
N GLY A 171 -7.24 -16.29 -16.08
CA GLY A 171 -7.04 -17.62 -15.49
C GLY A 171 -7.22 -17.72 -13.99
N ALA A 172 -7.49 -16.63 -13.27
CA ALA A 172 -7.85 -16.62 -11.86
C ALA A 172 -9.35 -16.94 -11.68
N ILE A 173 -9.75 -18.15 -12.04
CA ILE A 173 -11.15 -18.60 -12.02
C ILE A 173 -11.72 -18.48 -10.60
N GLY A 174 -12.92 -17.88 -10.49
CA GLY A 174 -13.59 -17.59 -9.23
C GLY A 174 -13.08 -16.32 -8.52
N TRP A 175 -12.30 -15.48 -9.21
CA TRP A 175 -11.85 -14.17 -8.74
C TRP A 175 -12.43 -13.00 -9.55
N ASP A 176 -13.56 -13.22 -10.24
CA ASP A 176 -14.37 -12.16 -10.83
C ASP A 176 -15.05 -11.31 -9.75
N TYR A 177 -15.70 -10.22 -10.16
CA TYR A 177 -16.26 -9.25 -9.22
C TYR A 177 -17.36 -9.83 -8.32
N GLU A 178 -18.22 -10.69 -8.85
CA GLU A 178 -19.33 -11.31 -8.10
C GLU A 178 -18.80 -12.15 -6.92
N HIS A 179 -17.68 -12.85 -7.14
CA HIS A 179 -17.00 -13.65 -6.11
C HIS A 179 -16.11 -12.83 -5.17
N CYS A 180 -15.64 -11.65 -5.59
CA CYS A 180 -14.77 -10.79 -4.79
C CYS A 180 -15.55 -9.81 -3.89
N LEU A 181 -16.68 -9.29 -4.37
CA LEU A 181 -17.49 -8.31 -3.63
C LEU A 181 -17.89 -8.76 -2.22
N PRO A 182 -18.32 -10.02 -1.98
CA PRO A 182 -18.65 -10.49 -0.63
C PRO A 182 -17.48 -10.37 0.35
N TYR A 183 -16.24 -10.55 -0.11
CA TYR A 183 -15.03 -10.45 0.72
C TYR A 183 -14.61 -9.01 0.98
N PHE A 184 -14.85 -8.08 0.03
CA PHE A 184 -14.76 -6.65 0.32
C PHE A 184 -15.72 -6.23 1.42
N LYS A 185 -16.96 -6.71 1.37
CA LYS A 185 -17.99 -6.44 2.38
C LYS A 185 -17.65 -7.08 3.73
N LYS A 186 -17.15 -8.32 3.73
CA LYS A 186 -16.69 -9.05 4.94
C LYS A 186 -15.57 -8.29 5.67
N ALA A 187 -14.67 -7.68 4.92
CA ALA A 187 -13.55 -6.92 5.48
C ALA A 187 -13.96 -5.57 6.08
N GLN A 188 -15.01 -4.94 5.57
CA GLN A 188 -15.30 -3.52 5.78
C GLN A 188 -16.38 -3.24 6.82
N THR A 189 -16.14 -2.23 7.67
CA THR A 189 -17.18 -1.43 8.33
C THR A 189 -17.10 -0.02 7.79
N HIS A 190 -18.09 0.36 6.99
CA HIS A 190 -18.17 1.71 6.44
C HIS A 190 -19.01 2.63 7.35
N GLU A 191 -18.58 3.88 7.55
CA GLU A 191 -19.26 4.81 8.47
C GLU A 191 -20.70 5.18 8.04
N LEU A 192 -21.01 5.08 6.73
CA LEU A 192 -22.34 5.31 6.18
C LEU A 192 -23.26 4.07 6.29
N GLY A 193 -22.77 3.01 6.92
CA GLY A 193 -23.52 1.76 7.06
C GLY A 193 -23.42 0.81 5.85
N PRO A 194 -24.00 -0.40 5.99
CA PRO A 194 -24.00 -1.41 4.93
C PRO A 194 -25.04 -1.11 3.86
N ASP A 195 -24.72 -1.50 2.62
CA ASP A 195 -25.63 -1.53 1.50
C ASP A 195 -25.30 -2.71 0.55
N GLN A 196 -25.74 -2.67 -0.70
CA GLN A 196 -25.41 -3.72 -1.66
C GLN A 196 -23.91 -3.79 -2.01
N TYR A 197 -23.18 -2.67 -1.87
CA TYR A 197 -21.71 -2.61 -2.13
C TYR A 197 -20.89 -2.54 -0.85
N ARG A 198 -21.38 -1.87 0.20
CA ARG A 198 -20.63 -1.60 1.44
C ARG A 198 -20.87 -2.66 2.50
N GLY A 199 -19.83 -2.94 3.30
CA GLY A 199 -19.91 -3.76 4.50
C GLY A 199 -20.19 -2.93 5.75
N GLY A 200 -20.70 -3.60 6.81
CA GLY A 200 -21.04 -2.92 8.07
C GLY A 200 -20.46 -3.56 9.34
N ASN A 201 -19.84 -4.75 9.24
CA ASN A 201 -19.41 -5.52 10.40
C ASN A 201 -17.97 -6.06 10.27
N GLY A 202 -17.21 -5.59 9.29
CA GLY A 202 -15.82 -6.01 9.09
C GLY A 202 -14.83 -5.26 9.98
N PRO A 203 -13.64 -5.81 10.19
CA PRO A 203 -12.62 -5.18 11.05
C PRO A 203 -12.03 -3.89 10.49
N LEU A 204 -12.01 -3.73 9.16
CA LEU A 204 -11.44 -2.57 8.50
C LEU A 204 -12.45 -1.43 8.48
N HIS A 205 -12.29 -0.49 9.41
CA HIS A 205 -13.09 0.74 9.41
C HIS A 205 -12.68 1.65 8.25
N VAL A 206 -13.70 2.14 7.54
CA VAL A 206 -13.57 3.06 6.41
C VAL A 206 -14.50 4.25 6.64
N SER A 207 -13.94 5.45 6.59
CA SER A 207 -14.69 6.70 6.68
C SER A 207 -14.72 7.40 5.33
N ARG A 208 -15.79 8.16 5.07
CA ARG A 208 -15.88 9.07 3.93
C ARG A 208 -14.96 10.27 4.18
N GLY A 209 -14.21 10.71 3.19
CA GLY A 209 -13.49 11.98 3.23
C GLY A 209 -14.44 13.14 3.51
N LYS A 210 -14.16 13.91 4.56
CA LYS A 210 -14.99 15.04 5.00
C LYS A 210 -14.09 16.23 5.26
N THR A 211 -14.36 17.32 4.56
CA THR A 211 -13.66 18.57 4.79
C THR A 211 -14.52 19.75 4.34
N ASN A 212 -14.40 20.87 5.05
CA ASN A 212 -14.96 22.16 4.63
C ASN A 212 -13.92 23.00 3.90
N HIS A 213 -12.78 22.41 3.51
CA HIS A 213 -11.70 23.14 2.86
C HIS A 213 -12.14 23.63 1.47
N PRO A 214 -12.09 24.95 1.18
CA PRO A 214 -12.67 25.53 -0.03
C PRO A 214 -12.08 24.94 -1.33
N LEU A 215 -10.80 24.58 -1.35
CA LEU A 215 -10.15 24.04 -2.54
C LEU A 215 -10.65 22.65 -2.93
N HIS A 216 -11.05 21.78 -1.97
CA HIS A 216 -11.69 20.51 -2.28
C HIS A 216 -13.06 20.70 -2.93
N HIS A 217 -13.86 21.65 -2.42
CA HIS A 217 -15.15 22.00 -3.02
C HIS A 217 -14.97 22.60 -4.42
N ALA A 218 -14.02 23.51 -4.58
CA ALA A 218 -13.70 24.09 -5.88
C ALA A 218 -13.25 23.03 -6.91
N PHE A 219 -12.48 22.03 -6.47
CA PHE A 219 -12.06 20.93 -7.35
C PHE A 219 -13.24 20.07 -7.83
N LEU A 220 -14.14 19.69 -6.94
CA LEU A 220 -15.33 18.92 -7.30
C LEU A 220 -16.29 19.71 -8.19
N GLU A 221 -16.48 21.00 -7.91
CA GLU A 221 -17.29 21.90 -8.75
C GLU A 221 -16.64 22.11 -10.12
N ALA A 222 -15.32 22.32 -10.17
CA ALA A 222 -14.59 22.49 -11.42
C ALA A 222 -14.70 21.25 -12.32
N ALA A 223 -14.63 20.07 -11.75
CA ALA A 223 -14.82 18.82 -12.50
C ALA A 223 -16.22 18.74 -13.13
N GLN A 224 -17.27 19.15 -12.39
CA GLN A 224 -18.63 19.21 -12.93
C GLN A 224 -18.77 20.31 -14.00
N GLN A 225 -18.14 21.47 -13.83
CA GLN A 225 -18.10 22.52 -14.84
C GLN A 225 -17.37 22.07 -16.12
N ALA A 226 -16.39 21.17 -16.00
CA ALA A 226 -15.74 20.52 -17.13
C ALA A 226 -16.57 19.39 -17.76
N GLY A 227 -17.77 19.12 -17.26
CA GLY A 227 -18.71 18.12 -17.81
C GLY A 227 -18.58 16.72 -17.22
N TYR A 228 -17.75 16.52 -16.18
CA TYR A 228 -17.64 15.21 -15.52
C TYR A 228 -18.75 15.01 -14.49
N PRO A 229 -19.27 13.78 -14.32
CA PRO A 229 -20.28 13.52 -13.31
C PRO A 229 -19.68 13.63 -11.89
N PHE A 230 -20.54 14.02 -10.94
CA PHE A 230 -20.29 13.78 -9.53
C PHE A 230 -20.66 12.32 -9.20
N THR A 231 -19.83 11.63 -8.44
CA THR A 231 -20.14 10.29 -7.94
C THR A 231 -20.21 10.26 -6.42
N GLU A 232 -21.26 9.67 -5.90
CA GLU A 232 -21.47 9.52 -4.45
C GLU A 232 -20.57 8.44 -3.84
N ASP A 233 -20.17 7.44 -4.63
CA ASP A 233 -19.38 6.31 -4.14
C ASP A 233 -18.55 5.67 -5.27
N MET A 234 -17.26 5.98 -5.30
CA MET A 234 -16.31 5.39 -6.25
C MET A 234 -16.08 3.89 -6.03
N ASN A 235 -16.49 3.35 -4.90
CA ASN A 235 -16.39 1.94 -4.54
C ASN A 235 -17.73 1.20 -4.66
N GLY A 236 -18.78 1.91 -5.12
CA GLY A 236 -20.14 1.41 -5.28
C GLY A 236 -20.53 1.17 -6.73
N TYR A 237 -21.75 1.63 -7.07
CA TYR A 237 -22.33 1.47 -8.40
C TYR A 237 -21.50 2.14 -9.50
N GLN A 238 -21.05 3.39 -9.26
CA GLN A 238 -20.41 4.22 -10.28
C GLN A 238 -19.03 4.68 -9.81
N GLN A 239 -17.98 4.09 -10.36
CA GLN A 239 -16.61 4.59 -10.14
C GLN A 239 -16.35 5.88 -10.94
N GLU A 240 -16.90 5.98 -12.18
CA GLU A 240 -16.66 7.12 -13.07
C GLU A 240 -17.21 8.42 -12.50
N GLY A 241 -16.35 9.44 -12.40
CA GLY A 241 -16.68 10.76 -11.92
C GLY A 241 -15.76 11.26 -10.82
N PHE A 242 -16.11 12.42 -10.27
CA PHE A 242 -15.39 13.04 -9.16
C PHE A 242 -16.25 13.04 -7.90
N GLY A 243 -15.63 12.89 -6.74
CA GLY A 243 -16.35 12.81 -5.47
C GLY A 243 -15.42 12.77 -4.27
N TRP A 244 -16.00 12.49 -3.12
CA TRP A 244 -15.28 12.32 -1.88
C TRP A 244 -14.64 10.94 -1.80
N MET A 245 -13.36 10.89 -1.48
CA MET A 245 -12.61 9.65 -1.31
C MET A 245 -12.94 8.95 0.01
N ASP A 246 -13.01 7.64 0.00
CA ASP A 246 -13.06 6.84 1.22
C ASP A 246 -11.65 6.65 1.80
N MET A 247 -11.54 6.59 3.12
CA MET A 247 -10.28 6.56 3.85
C MET A 247 -10.25 5.45 4.90
N THR A 248 -9.13 4.76 5.05
CA THR A 248 -8.86 3.87 6.19
C THR A 248 -8.43 4.68 7.42
N ILE A 249 -9.34 5.54 7.88
CA ILE A 249 -9.21 6.37 9.08
C ILE A 249 -10.38 6.04 10.01
N HIS A 250 -10.09 5.84 11.30
CA HIS A 250 -11.09 5.60 12.32
C HIS A 250 -10.78 6.43 13.56
N GLN A 251 -11.77 7.22 14.02
CA GLN A 251 -11.61 8.11 15.17
C GLN A 251 -10.35 8.98 15.09
N GLY A 252 -10.11 9.58 13.92
CA GLY A 252 -8.97 10.47 13.66
C GLY A 252 -7.60 9.79 13.65
N GLN A 253 -7.55 8.48 13.55
CA GLN A 253 -6.31 7.70 13.50
C GLN A 253 -6.27 6.84 12.23
N ARG A 254 -5.06 6.62 11.68
CA ARG A 254 -4.82 5.59 10.67
C ARG A 254 -5.37 4.24 11.16
N TRP A 255 -6.17 3.58 10.32
CA TRP A 255 -6.71 2.26 10.60
C TRP A 255 -6.03 1.20 9.73
N SER A 256 -4.74 0.94 10.04
CA SER A 256 -3.94 -0.08 9.36
C SER A 256 -4.49 -1.49 9.62
N THR A 257 -4.07 -2.48 8.84
CA THR A 257 -4.43 -3.89 9.08
C THR A 257 -3.88 -4.41 10.41
N ALA A 258 -2.79 -3.85 10.93
CA ALA A 258 -2.36 -4.13 12.29
C ALA A 258 -3.41 -3.67 13.32
N SER A 259 -4.02 -2.49 13.13
CA SER A 259 -5.10 -1.99 13.99
C SER A 259 -6.39 -2.79 13.81
N ALA A 260 -6.75 -3.09 12.56
CA ALA A 260 -8.01 -3.74 12.21
C ALA A 260 -8.03 -5.24 12.57
N TYR A 261 -6.95 -5.94 12.32
CA TYR A 261 -6.93 -7.41 12.39
C TYR A 261 -5.96 -7.97 13.44
N LEU A 262 -4.69 -7.51 13.44
CA LEU A 262 -3.68 -8.13 14.30
C LEU A 262 -3.91 -7.85 15.78
N ARG A 263 -4.19 -6.59 16.15
CA ARG A 263 -4.39 -6.21 17.56
C ARG A 263 -5.56 -6.93 18.24
N PRO A 264 -6.73 -7.09 17.60
CA PRO A 264 -7.82 -7.86 18.19
C PRO A 264 -7.48 -9.34 18.42
N ALA A 265 -6.55 -9.90 17.63
CA ALA A 265 -6.16 -11.31 17.72
C ALA A 265 -4.96 -11.57 18.66
N ILE A 266 -4.19 -10.55 19.04
CA ILE A 266 -2.89 -10.72 19.72
C ILE A 266 -2.99 -11.40 21.09
N SER A 267 -4.14 -11.33 21.76
CA SER A 267 -4.40 -11.98 23.03
C SER A 267 -4.79 -13.45 22.90
N ARG A 268 -5.02 -13.94 21.69
CA ARG A 268 -5.37 -15.36 21.47
C ARG A 268 -4.19 -16.25 21.77
N PRO A 269 -4.36 -17.32 22.58
CA PRO A 269 -3.26 -18.20 23.00
C PRO A 269 -2.63 -18.99 21.85
N ASN A 270 -3.36 -19.18 20.76
CA ASN A 270 -2.94 -19.90 19.55
C ASN A 270 -2.27 -19.00 18.49
N LEU A 271 -2.07 -17.69 18.76
CA LEU A 271 -1.30 -16.77 17.92
C LEU A 271 0.04 -16.42 18.57
N SER A 272 1.12 -16.72 17.88
CA SER A 272 2.47 -16.26 18.22
C SER A 272 2.94 -15.21 17.20
N VAL A 273 3.42 -14.06 17.65
CA VAL A 273 3.95 -13.02 16.75
C VAL A 273 5.41 -12.73 17.09
N ALA A 274 6.30 -12.85 16.10
CA ALA A 274 7.71 -12.54 16.22
C ALA A 274 8.07 -11.33 15.35
N GLU A 275 8.36 -10.22 15.99
CA GLU A 275 8.83 -8.99 15.37
C GLU A 275 10.37 -8.96 15.24
N LYS A 276 10.90 -8.06 14.39
CA LYS A 276 12.34 -7.95 14.09
C LYS A 276 12.94 -9.29 13.71
N THR A 277 12.20 -10.04 12.90
CA THR A 277 12.50 -11.42 12.51
C THR A 277 12.46 -11.52 11.00
N LEU A 278 13.64 -11.58 10.38
CA LEU A 278 13.78 -11.72 8.93
C LEU A 278 13.77 -13.19 8.55
N VAL A 279 12.79 -13.62 7.77
CA VAL A 279 12.78 -14.95 7.16
C VAL A 279 13.77 -14.96 5.99
N THR A 280 14.67 -15.93 5.99
CA THR A 280 15.78 -16.02 5.04
C THR A 280 15.62 -17.15 4.04
N LYS A 281 14.88 -18.19 4.37
CA LYS A 281 14.69 -19.36 3.51
C LYS A 281 13.44 -20.15 3.88
N ILE A 282 12.78 -20.76 2.90
CA ILE A 282 11.76 -21.80 3.09
C ILE A 282 12.48 -23.15 3.17
N LEU A 283 12.04 -24.00 4.08
CA LEU A 283 12.60 -25.35 4.29
C LEU A 283 11.73 -26.38 3.56
N PHE A 284 12.39 -27.30 2.85
CA PHE A 284 11.71 -28.31 2.04
C PHE A 284 12.13 -29.74 2.41
N GLN A 285 11.21 -30.68 2.21
CA GLN A 285 11.45 -32.10 2.09
C GLN A 285 10.97 -32.55 0.70
N GLY A 286 11.87 -32.71 -0.25
CA GLY A 286 11.52 -32.79 -1.66
C GLY A 286 10.87 -31.48 -2.13
N THR A 287 9.66 -31.56 -2.67
CA THR A 287 8.84 -30.41 -3.06
C THR A 287 7.85 -29.96 -1.99
N LYS A 288 7.84 -30.59 -0.83
CA LYS A 288 6.94 -30.24 0.28
C LYS A 288 7.59 -29.21 1.19
N SER A 289 6.96 -28.05 1.38
CA SER A 289 7.35 -27.06 2.37
C SER A 289 7.06 -27.57 3.77
N ILE A 290 8.06 -27.50 4.67
CA ILE A 290 7.95 -27.99 6.05
C ILE A 290 8.18 -26.88 7.09
N GLY A 291 8.53 -25.66 6.68
CA GLY A 291 8.81 -24.56 7.60
C GLY A 291 9.69 -23.47 6.99
N VAL A 292 10.26 -22.65 7.85
CA VAL A 292 11.14 -21.53 7.45
C VAL A 292 12.37 -21.43 8.32
N GLU A 293 13.46 -20.93 7.75
CA GLU A 293 14.61 -20.40 8.46
C GLU A 293 14.48 -18.89 8.61
N TYR A 294 14.83 -18.36 9.77
CA TYR A 294 14.77 -16.92 10.04
C TYR A 294 15.91 -16.45 10.95
N VAL A 295 16.22 -15.17 10.90
CA VAL A 295 17.18 -14.50 11.78
C VAL A 295 16.42 -13.64 12.77
N LYS A 296 16.71 -13.81 14.06
CA LYS A 296 16.21 -12.96 15.15
C LYS A 296 17.34 -12.67 16.12
N ASN A 297 17.60 -11.39 16.39
CA ASN A 297 18.71 -10.93 17.23
C ASN A 297 20.07 -11.51 16.80
N GLY A 298 20.34 -11.57 15.49
CA GLY A 298 21.57 -12.13 14.92
C GLY A 298 21.66 -13.67 14.93
N GLN A 299 20.69 -14.36 15.51
CA GLN A 299 20.69 -15.83 15.59
C GLN A 299 19.79 -16.43 14.50
N ARG A 300 20.30 -17.43 13.77
CA ARG A 300 19.51 -18.25 12.86
C ARG A 300 18.67 -19.25 13.66
N LYS A 301 17.41 -19.34 13.33
CA LYS A 301 16.42 -20.23 13.96
C LYS A 301 15.53 -20.84 12.89
N LYS A 302 14.82 -21.92 13.25
CA LYS A 302 13.86 -22.59 12.37
C LYS A 302 12.51 -22.63 13.05
N ALA A 303 11.44 -22.55 12.25
CA ALA A 303 10.07 -22.84 12.65
C ALA A 303 9.45 -23.79 11.63
N PHE A 304 8.69 -24.76 12.12
CA PHE A 304 8.08 -25.79 11.29
C PHE A 304 6.58 -25.57 11.18
N ALA A 305 6.04 -25.86 9.99
CA ALA A 305 4.62 -25.79 9.69
C ALA A 305 4.08 -27.20 9.46
N SER A 306 3.11 -27.63 10.25
CA SER A 306 2.50 -28.97 10.08
C SER A 306 1.45 -28.98 8.97
N LYS A 307 0.84 -27.82 8.65
CA LYS A 307 -0.11 -27.66 7.54
C LYS A 307 0.52 -26.88 6.39
N GLU A 308 0.74 -25.55 6.55
CA GLU A 308 1.23 -24.72 5.45
C GLU A 308 2.15 -23.57 5.91
N VAL A 309 3.09 -23.21 5.05
CA VAL A 309 3.79 -21.94 5.06
C VAL A 309 3.07 -20.98 4.11
N ILE A 310 2.81 -19.74 4.55
CA ILE A 310 2.08 -18.75 3.79
C ILE A 310 2.94 -17.49 3.66
N LEU A 311 3.31 -17.14 2.43
CA LEU A 311 4.07 -15.94 2.14
C LEU A 311 3.11 -14.76 2.01
N SER A 312 3.34 -13.71 2.80
CA SER A 312 2.62 -12.43 2.79
C SER A 312 3.61 -11.25 2.84
N GLY A 313 4.76 -11.42 2.19
CA GLY A 313 5.86 -10.44 2.14
C GLY A 313 5.62 -9.29 1.16
N GLY A 314 4.55 -9.33 0.36
CA GLY A 314 4.23 -8.33 -0.66
C GLY A 314 4.99 -8.56 -1.97
N ALA A 315 4.72 -7.69 -2.95
CA ALA A 315 5.18 -7.86 -4.34
C ALA A 315 6.71 -7.91 -4.53
N ILE A 316 7.49 -7.54 -3.53
CA ILE A 316 8.95 -7.57 -3.61
C ILE A 316 9.53 -8.74 -2.81
N ASN A 317 9.14 -8.89 -1.54
CA ASN A 317 9.76 -9.88 -0.67
C ASN A 317 9.23 -11.31 -0.87
N SER A 318 7.97 -11.51 -1.29
CA SER A 318 7.44 -12.84 -1.56
C SER A 318 8.16 -13.54 -2.70
N PRO A 319 8.29 -12.94 -3.91
CA PRO A 319 9.10 -13.53 -4.98
C PRO A 319 10.59 -13.61 -4.63
N GLN A 320 11.15 -12.64 -3.89
CA GLN A 320 12.54 -12.71 -3.42
C GLN A 320 12.78 -13.97 -2.58
N LEU A 321 11.90 -14.23 -1.61
CA LEU A 321 12.01 -15.39 -0.72
C LEU A 321 11.80 -16.72 -1.46
N LEU A 322 10.89 -16.77 -2.45
CA LEU A 322 10.75 -17.93 -3.33
C LEU A 322 12.06 -18.23 -4.06
N MET A 323 12.66 -17.23 -4.70
CA MET A 323 13.92 -17.39 -5.43
C MET A 323 15.09 -17.79 -4.51
N LEU A 324 15.25 -17.15 -3.34
CA LEU A 324 16.26 -17.51 -2.33
C LEU A 324 16.11 -18.96 -1.83
N SER A 325 14.91 -19.52 -1.97
CA SER A 325 14.57 -20.86 -1.54
C SER A 325 14.60 -21.90 -2.66
N GLY A 326 15.01 -21.51 -3.87
CA GLY A 326 15.15 -22.42 -5.02
C GLY A 326 13.90 -22.55 -5.90
N ILE A 327 12.94 -21.64 -5.79
CA ILE A 327 11.73 -21.60 -6.62
C ILE A 327 11.79 -20.37 -7.55
N GLY A 328 11.89 -20.58 -8.86
CA GLY A 328 12.03 -19.52 -9.83
C GLY A 328 12.58 -20.02 -11.15
N ASN A 329 13.11 -19.10 -11.97
CA ASN A 329 13.79 -19.48 -13.22
C ASN A 329 15.07 -20.29 -12.89
N ALA A 330 15.11 -21.55 -13.33
CA ALA A 330 16.19 -22.49 -12.99
C ALA A 330 17.57 -21.99 -13.41
N ASP A 331 17.68 -21.32 -14.56
CA ASP A 331 18.96 -20.85 -15.07
C ASP A 331 19.49 -19.65 -14.28
N ASP A 332 18.60 -18.74 -13.89
CA ASP A 332 18.97 -17.60 -13.03
C ASP A 332 19.37 -18.07 -11.63
N LEU A 333 18.68 -19.05 -11.06
CA LEU A 333 19.02 -19.67 -9.77
C LEU A 333 20.39 -20.38 -9.81
N LYS A 334 20.65 -21.18 -10.86
CA LYS A 334 21.93 -21.88 -11.06
C LYS A 334 23.10 -20.92 -11.18
N LYS A 335 22.94 -19.78 -11.88
CA LYS A 335 23.98 -18.74 -11.99
C LYS A 335 24.39 -18.19 -10.63
N LEU A 336 23.47 -18.14 -9.66
CA LEU A 336 23.73 -17.71 -8.29
C LEU A 336 24.15 -18.87 -7.36
N GLY A 337 24.27 -20.10 -7.86
CA GLY A 337 24.60 -21.27 -7.06
C GLY A 337 23.47 -21.72 -6.13
N ILE A 338 22.23 -21.34 -6.39
CA ILE A 338 21.06 -21.73 -5.61
C ILE A 338 20.53 -23.08 -6.15
N PRO A 339 20.45 -24.13 -5.32
CA PRO A 339 19.83 -25.39 -5.71
C PRO A 339 18.37 -25.20 -6.12
N VAL A 340 18.00 -25.71 -7.30
CA VAL A 340 16.64 -25.59 -7.84
C VAL A 340 15.72 -26.63 -7.17
N VAL A 341 14.70 -26.15 -6.47
CA VAL A 341 13.61 -26.97 -5.90
C VAL A 341 12.49 -27.12 -6.93
N CYS A 342 12.11 -26.00 -7.59
CA CYS A 342 11.08 -25.99 -8.61
C CYS A 342 11.40 -24.95 -9.68
N HIS A 343 11.39 -25.37 -10.95
CA HIS A 343 11.46 -24.44 -12.06
C HIS A 343 10.09 -23.77 -12.25
N LEU A 344 9.99 -22.50 -11.85
CA LEU A 344 8.78 -21.69 -11.91
C LEU A 344 9.13 -20.29 -12.44
N PRO A 345 9.27 -20.14 -13.78
CA PRO A 345 9.88 -18.94 -14.39
C PRO A 345 9.06 -17.66 -14.20
N GLY A 346 7.77 -17.75 -13.85
CA GLY A 346 6.91 -16.61 -13.56
C GLY A 346 7.29 -15.85 -12.28
N VAL A 347 8.06 -16.47 -11.35
CA VAL A 347 8.46 -15.81 -10.09
C VAL A 347 9.30 -14.57 -10.38
N GLY A 348 8.82 -13.42 -9.89
CA GLY A 348 9.45 -12.12 -10.10
C GLY A 348 9.16 -11.48 -11.45
N GLN A 349 8.43 -12.15 -12.35
CA GLN A 349 7.99 -11.58 -13.63
C GLN A 349 6.67 -10.84 -13.47
N ASN A 350 6.22 -10.16 -14.53
CA ASN A 350 4.93 -9.46 -14.58
C ASN A 350 4.78 -8.33 -13.56
N LEU A 351 5.87 -7.71 -13.13
CA LEU A 351 5.83 -6.57 -12.21
C LEU A 351 5.04 -5.41 -12.84
N GLN A 352 3.98 -4.99 -12.18
CA GLN A 352 3.14 -3.87 -12.58
C GLN A 352 3.02 -2.88 -11.43
N ASP A 353 2.93 -1.59 -11.77
CA ASP A 353 2.80 -0.49 -10.82
C ASP A 353 2.04 0.68 -11.46
N HIS A 354 1.53 1.60 -10.66
CA HIS A 354 0.97 2.85 -11.14
C HIS A 354 2.01 3.95 -11.07
N LEU A 355 2.12 4.72 -12.16
CA LEU A 355 2.83 6.00 -12.17
C LEU A 355 1.83 7.14 -12.04
N GLU A 356 2.30 8.27 -11.52
CA GLU A 356 1.54 9.51 -11.45
C GLU A 356 2.45 10.71 -11.76
N VAL A 357 1.85 11.81 -12.19
CA VAL A 357 2.48 13.12 -12.27
C VAL A 357 1.74 14.10 -11.38
N TYR A 358 2.44 15.15 -10.91
CA TYR A 358 1.82 16.23 -10.15
C TYR A 358 1.61 17.41 -11.07
N VAL A 359 0.35 17.82 -11.23
CA VAL A 359 0.01 19.09 -11.85
C VAL A 359 -0.25 20.09 -10.71
N GLN A 360 0.58 21.13 -10.64
CA GLN A 360 0.64 22.06 -9.50
C GLN A 360 0.28 23.47 -9.92
N GLN A 361 -0.58 24.12 -9.13
CA GLN A 361 -1.05 25.48 -9.34
C GLN A 361 -0.76 26.34 -8.12
N LYS A 362 -0.23 27.55 -8.30
CA LYS A 362 -0.11 28.53 -7.22
C LYS A 362 -1.51 28.93 -6.74
N CYS A 363 -1.70 28.98 -5.42
CA CYS A 363 -2.91 29.51 -4.81
C CYS A 363 -2.75 31.00 -4.52
N THR A 364 -3.75 31.81 -4.92
CA THR A 364 -3.76 33.26 -4.68
C THR A 364 -4.21 33.63 -3.26
N LYS A 365 -4.78 32.66 -2.51
CA LYS A 365 -5.28 32.85 -1.15
C LYS A 365 -4.44 32.06 -0.13
N PRO A 366 -4.25 32.57 1.09
CA PRO A 366 -3.45 31.91 2.13
C PRO A 366 -4.28 30.84 2.87
N ILE A 367 -4.82 29.86 2.14
CA ILE A 367 -5.73 28.84 2.67
C ILE A 367 -5.22 27.41 2.52
N THR A 368 -4.02 27.22 1.94
CA THR A 368 -3.47 25.90 1.73
C THR A 368 -2.77 25.34 2.98
N LEU A 369 -2.36 24.08 2.92
CA LEU A 369 -1.59 23.46 4.00
C LEU A 369 -0.17 24.05 4.19
N TYR A 370 0.22 25.02 3.39
CA TYR A 370 1.50 25.73 3.59
C TYR A 370 1.61 26.33 4.99
N ASN A 371 0.53 26.92 5.50
CA ASN A 371 0.50 27.44 6.86
C ASN A 371 0.57 26.35 7.93
N ALA A 372 0.05 25.17 7.68
CA ALA A 372 0.13 24.03 8.60
C ALA A 372 1.57 23.57 8.86
N GLN A 373 2.48 23.80 7.89
CA GLN A 373 3.90 23.44 7.99
C GLN A 373 4.74 24.41 8.84
N LYS A 374 4.19 25.56 9.26
CA LYS A 374 4.89 26.48 10.14
C LYS A 374 5.05 25.87 11.55
N PRO A 375 6.21 26.02 12.20
CA PRO A 375 6.51 25.33 13.46
C PRO A 375 5.45 25.48 14.55
N VAL A 376 4.91 26.67 14.74
CA VAL A 376 3.86 26.95 15.76
C VAL A 376 2.58 26.18 15.43
N ASN A 377 2.16 26.16 14.16
CA ASN A 377 0.97 25.43 13.72
C ASN A 377 1.18 23.92 13.79
N MET A 378 2.36 23.41 13.42
CA MET A 378 2.69 21.99 13.58
C MET A 378 2.58 21.54 15.04
N VAL A 379 3.06 22.35 15.99
CA VAL A 379 2.94 22.05 17.43
C VAL A 379 1.46 22.05 17.84
N ARG A 380 0.68 23.07 17.44
CA ARG A 380 -0.77 23.13 17.74
C ARG A 380 -1.51 21.93 17.19
N ILE A 381 -1.31 21.58 15.91
CA ILE A 381 -1.92 20.42 15.24
C ILE A 381 -1.52 19.12 15.94
N GLY A 382 -0.24 18.99 16.27
CA GLY A 382 0.28 17.83 16.97
C GLY A 382 -0.33 17.65 18.36
N LEU A 383 -0.42 18.73 19.17
CA LEU A 383 -1.03 18.69 20.49
C LEU A 383 -2.54 18.40 20.44
N GLU A 384 -3.26 19.01 19.50
CA GLU A 384 -4.68 18.74 19.30
C GLU A 384 -4.92 17.26 18.98
N TRP A 385 -4.16 16.71 18.04
CA TRP A 385 -4.29 15.29 17.70
C TRP A 385 -3.87 14.37 18.86
N LEU A 386 -2.76 14.66 19.53
CA LEU A 386 -2.29 13.86 20.67
C LEU A 386 -3.30 13.81 21.81
N TRP A 387 -4.08 14.88 21.99
CA TRP A 387 -5.07 14.97 23.07
C TRP A 387 -6.43 14.40 22.66
N LYS A 388 -6.97 14.83 21.50
CA LYS A 388 -8.35 14.59 21.09
C LYS A 388 -8.52 13.66 19.90
N PHE A 389 -7.47 13.40 19.12
CA PHE A 389 -7.53 12.75 17.79
C PHE A 389 -8.42 13.51 16.78
N THR A 390 -8.40 14.83 16.82
CA THR A 390 -9.19 15.72 15.96
C THR A 390 -8.30 16.75 15.23
N GLY A 391 -8.93 17.63 14.46
CA GLY A 391 -8.28 18.72 13.73
C GLY A 391 -7.52 18.26 12.50
N GLU A 392 -6.65 19.13 11.99
CA GLU A 392 -5.88 18.90 10.76
C GLU A 392 -4.96 17.67 10.82
N GLY A 393 -4.58 17.24 12.05
CA GLY A 393 -3.81 16.02 12.25
C GLY A 393 -4.59 14.72 11.98
N ALA A 394 -5.92 14.77 12.02
CA ALA A 394 -6.81 13.61 11.95
C ALA A 394 -7.22 13.24 10.51
N THR A 395 -6.70 13.92 9.49
CA THR A 395 -6.98 13.67 8.07
C THR A 395 -5.70 13.56 7.26
N ALA A 396 -5.76 12.84 6.13
CA ALA A 396 -4.67 12.71 5.17
C ALA A 396 -4.62 13.85 4.15
N HIS A 397 -5.62 14.73 4.14
CA HIS A 397 -5.79 15.84 3.20
C HIS A 397 -5.95 15.42 1.73
N LEU A 398 -6.40 14.19 1.48
CA LEU A 398 -6.69 13.61 0.15
C LEU A 398 -8.18 13.26 0.03
N GLU A 399 -9.05 14.13 0.56
CA GLU A 399 -10.47 13.85 0.71
C GLU A 399 -11.26 13.84 -0.60
N SER A 400 -10.74 14.45 -1.68
CA SER A 400 -11.41 14.45 -2.98
C SER A 400 -10.53 13.94 -4.10
N GLY A 401 -11.15 13.34 -5.10
CA GLY A 401 -10.49 12.80 -6.27
C GLY A 401 -11.50 12.36 -7.32
N GLY A 402 -11.06 11.52 -8.23
CA GLY A 402 -11.95 11.04 -9.29
C GLY A 402 -11.34 9.96 -10.15
N PHE A 403 -12.22 9.35 -10.94
CA PHE A 403 -11.88 8.38 -11.98
C PHE A 403 -12.59 8.76 -13.27
N ILE A 404 -11.86 8.88 -14.36
CA ILE A 404 -12.42 9.21 -15.66
C ILE A 404 -11.83 8.36 -16.76
N ARG A 405 -12.48 8.35 -17.90
CA ARG A 405 -11.94 7.77 -19.14
C ARG A 405 -10.98 8.76 -19.78
N SER A 406 -9.85 8.27 -20.30
CA SER A 406 -8.83 9.09 -20.96
C SER A 406 -9.31 9.67 -22.29
N GLU A 407 -10.11 8.89 -23.03
CA GLU A 407 -10.54 9.22 -24.40
C GLU A 407 -11.85 8.53 -24.76
N PRO A 408 -12.52 8.91 -25.86
CA PRO A 408 -13.64 8.14 -26.43
C PRO A 408 -13.23 6.70 -26.74
N GLY A 409 -14.16 5.75 -26.62
CA GLY A 409 -13.92 4.32 -26.87
C GLY A 409 -13.45 3.54 -25.64
N VAL A 410 -12.97 4.20 -24.59
CA VAL A 410 -12.58 3.53 -23.33
C VAL A 410 -13.83 3.08 -22.57
N PRO A 411 -13.97 1.76 -22.24
CA PRO A 411 -15.23 1.23 -21.71
C PRO A 411 -15.48 1.55 -20.22
N HIS A 412 -14.44 1.84 -19.45
CA HIS A 412 -14.50 2.22 -18.02
C HIS A 412 -13.29 3.06 -17.63
N PRO A 413 -13.33 3.79 -16.51
CA PRO A 413 -12.26 4.72 -16.13
C PRO A 413 -10.87 4.08 -16.15
N ASP A 414 -9.89 4.82 -16.65
CA ASP A 414 -8.48 4.43 -16.75
C ASP A 414 -7.51 5.49 -16.24
N ILE A 415 -8.03 6.63 -15.76
CA ILE A 415 -7.25 7.69 -15.10
C ILE A 415 -7.79 7.89 -13.69
N GLN A 416 -6.90 8.01 -12.70
CA GLN A 416 -7.21 8.36 -11.31
C GLN A 416 -6.64 9.73 -10.96
N PHE A 417 -7.40 10.49 -10.17
CA PHE A 417 -7.04 11.79 -9.61
C PHE A 417 -7.08 11.74 -8.09
N HIS A 418 -6.06 12.32 -7.43
CA HIS A 418 -6.08 12.65 -6.02
C HIS A 418 -5.78 14.14 -5.86
N PHE A 419 -6.71 14.88 -5.29
CA PHE A 419 -6.53 16.30 -5.06
C PHE A 419 -5.90 16.57 -3.68
N LEU A 420 -4.96 17.51 -3.61
CA LEU A 420 -4.29 17.93 -2.39
C LEU A 420 -4.18 19.46 -2.32
N PRO A 421 -4.68 20.13 -1.25
CA PRO A 421 -4.55 21.57 -1.08
C PRO A 421 -3.16 21.95 -0.53
N SER A 422 -2.10 21.43 -1.14
CA SER A 422 -0.70 21.67 -0.79
C SER A 422 0.20 21.45 -1.99
N GLN A 423 1.42 21.97 -1.94
CA GLN A 423 2.50 21.57 -2.83
C GLN A 423 3.28 20.41 -2.20
N VAL A 424 3.44 19.34 -2.94
CA VAL A 424 4.35 18.24 -2.58
C VAL A 424 5.61 18.35 -3.44
N ILE A 425 6.76 18.40 -2.79
CA ILE A 425 8.08 18.42 -3.42
C ILE A 425 8.82 17.19 -2.96
N ASP A 426 9.40 16.44 -3.91
CA ASP A 426 10.21 15.26 -3.60
C ASP A 426 9.51 14.31 -2.61
N HIS A 427 8.29 13.86 -2.95
CA HIS A 427 7.45 12.96 -2.12
C HIS A 427 7.14 13.48 -0.71
N GLY A 428 7.18 14.81 -0.52
CA GLY A 428 6.99 15.44 0.78
C GLY A 428 8.24 15.41 1.69
N ARG A 429 9.40 15.03 1.14
CA ARG A 429 10.69 15.12 1.84
C ARG A 429 11.18 16.56 1.95
N VAL A 430 10.75 17.41 1.03
CA VAL A 430 11.02 18.84 1.02
C VAL A 430 9.73 19.58 1.38
N ALA A 431 9.83 20.53 2.31
CA ALA A 431 8.69 21.35 2.71
C ALA A 431 8.20 22.22 1.54
N SER A 432 6.89 22.44 1.44
CA SER A 432 6.31 23.40 0.51
C SER A 432 6.91 24.79 0.69
N THR A 433 7.12 25.50 -0.40
CA THR A 433 7.74 26.84 -0.40
C THR A 433 6.73 27.97 -0.56
N MET A 434 5.48 27.66 -0.91
CA MET A 434 4.44 28.63 -1.20
C MET A 434 3.02 28.08 -1.04
N GLU A 435 2.05 28.99 -1.05
CA GLU A 435 0.63 28.62 -1.18
C GLU A 435 0.39 28.00 -2.55
N ALA A 436 0.01 26.72 -2.59
CA ALA A 436 -0.28 25.99 -3.81
C ALA A 436 -1.22 24.81 -3.54
N TYR A 437 -1.83 24.29 -4.60
CA TYR A 437 -2.60 23.08 -4.62
C TYR A 437 -2.19 22.22 -5.83
N GLN A 438 -2.50 20.94 -5.77
CA GLN A 438 -2.11 20.01 -6.82
C GLN A 438 -3.08 18.86 -6.98
N VAL A 439 -2.95 18.20 -8.12
CA VAL A 439 -3.50 16.87 -8.37
C VAL A 439 -2.36 15.90 -8.63
N HIS A 440 -2.43 14.74 -7.99
CA HIS A 440 -1.72 13.56 -8.41
C HIS A 440 -2.59 12.84 -9.43
N VAL A 441 -2.11 12.66 -10.64
CA VAL A 441 -2.89 12.05 -11.72
C VAL A 441 -2.06 11.03 -12.47
N GLY A 442 -2.65 9.90 -12.80
CA GLY A 442 -1.97 8.86 -13.55
C GLY A 442 -2.90 7.82 -14.15
N PRO A 443 -2.43 7.12 -15.21
CA PRO A 443 -3.16 6.01 -15.81
C PRO A 443 -3.15 4.79 -14.89
N MET A 444 -4.27 4.05 -14.91
CA MET A 444 -4.47 2.90 -14.01
C MET A 444 -4.18 1.56 -14.65
N ARG A 445 -3.94 1.51 -15.94
CA ARG A 445 -3.71 0.25 -16.69
C ARG A 445 -2.53 0.38 -17.63
N SER A 446 -1.36 0.72 -17.06
CA SER A 446 -0.12 0.77 -17.82
C SER A 446 0.13 -0.55 -18.55
N THR A 447 0.58 -0.46 -19.80
CA THR A 447 0.99 -1.59 -20.62
C THR A 447 2.47 -1.93 -20.48
N SER A 448 3.23 -1.09 -19.81
CA SER A 448 4.61 -1.39 -19.41
C SER A 448 4.63 -2.41 -18.28
N VAL A 449 5.40 -3.48 -18.48
CA VAL A 449 5.54 -4.58 -17.53
C VAL A 449 7.02 -4.80 -17.24
N GLY A 450 7.33 -4.99 -15.97
CA GLY A 450 8.68 -5.19 -15.48
C GLY A 450 8.91 -6.56 -14.83
N TRP A 451 9.99 -6.62 -14.09
CA TRP A 451 10.41 -7.83 -13.37
C TRP A 451 11.27 -7.48 -12.16
N LEU A 452 11.46 -8.46 -11.28
CA LEU A 452 12.49 -8.43 -10.25
C LEU A 452 13.28 -9.73 -10.23
N LYS A 453 14.57 -9.65 -9.88
CA LYS A 453 15.52 -10.77 -9.79
C LYS A 453 16.39 -10.64 -8.54
N LEU A 454 16.93 -11.76 -8.08
CA LEU A 454 17.92 -11.72 -7.01
C LEU A 454 19.20 -11.00 -7.50
N LYS A 455 19.76 -10.17 -6.63
CA LYS A 455 21.10 -9.58 -6.81
C LYS A 455 22.18 -10.53 -6.32
N SER A 456 21.93 -11.23 -5.23
CA SER A 456 22.84 -12.21 -4.61
C SER A 456 22.06 -13.27 -3.83
N THR A 457 22.74 -14.15 -3.12
CA THR A 457 22.18 -15.13 -2.20
C THR A 457 21.99 -14.59 -0.78
N ASP A 458 22.42 -13.35 -0.49
CA ASP A 458 22.20 -12.72 0.81
C ASP A 458 20.76 -12.21 0.92
N PRO A 459 19.96 -12.70 1.88
CA PRO A 459 18.58 -12.23 2.07
C PRO A 459 18.47 -10.75 2.52
N ASN A 460 19.57 -10.12 2.92
CA ASN A 460 19.62 -8.69 3.25
C ASN A 460 19.83 -7.80 2.02
N ASP A 461 20.33 -8.34 0.92
CA ASP A 461 20.47 -7.60 -0.32
C ASP A 461 19.11 -7.33 -0.95
N HIS A 462 18.87 -6.08 -1.31
CA HIS A 462 17.68 -5.73 -2.08
C HIS A 462 17.73 -6.42 -3.45
N PRO A 463 16.62 -6.96 -3.94
CA PRO A 463 16.56 -7.51 -5.29
C PRO A 463 16.77 -6.41 -6.34
N VAL A 464 17.15 -6.81 -7.54
CA VAL A 464 17.15 -5.94 -8.71
C VAL A 464 15.70 -5.75 -9.13
N ILE A 465 15.23 -4.51 -9.15
CA ILE A 465 13.82 -4.14 -9.43
C ILE A 465 13.79 -3.33 -10.71
N GLU A 466 13.20 -3.89 -11.76
CA GLU A 466 13.05 -3.27 -13.07
C GLU A 466 11.58 -3.13 -13.44
N PRO A 467 10.93 -1.98 -13.15
CA PRO A 467 9.53 -1.73 -13.53
C PRO A 467 9.34 -1.55 -15.03
N ASN A 468 10.38 -1.16 -15.77
CA ASN A 468 10.35 -0.90 -17.21
C ASN A 468 9.31 0.19 -17.59
N TYR A 469 9.22 1.24 -16.78
CA TYR A 469 8.23 2.30 -16.92
C TYR A 469 8.29 3.01 -18.26
N LEU A 470 7.10 3.41 -18.79
CA LEU A 470 6.93 4.18 -20.04
C LEU A 470 7.61 3.53 -21.25
N SER A 471 7.68 2.20 -21.25
CA SER A 471 8.30 1.43 -22.36
C SER A 471 7.41 1.31 -23.57
N THR A 472 6.11 1.62 -23.45
CA THR A 472 5.13 1.58 -24.52
C THR A 472 4.66 2.99 -24.89
N GLU A 473 4.28 3.17 -26.15
CA GLU A 473 3.73 4.44 -26.63
C GLU A 473 2.38 4.75 -25.97
N ARG A 474 1.57 3.73 -25.70
CA ARG A 474 0.26 3.89 -25.06
C ARG A 474 0.37 4.56 -23.70
N ASP A 475 1.33 4.18 -22.89
CA ASP A 475 1.52 4.78 -21.57
C ASP A 475 1.80 6.29 -21.66
N ILE A 476 2.59 6.72 -22.66
CA ILE A 476 2.87 8.14 -22.89
C ILE A 476 1.61 8.89 -23.35
N LEU A 477 0.82 8.29 -24.25
CA LEU A 477 -0.42 8.91 -24.74
C LEU A 477 -1.42 9.11 -23.58
N GLU A 478 -1.61 8.10 -22.75
CA GLU A 478 -2.49 8.19 -21.58
C GLU A 478 -2.01 9.27 -20.58
N PHE A 479 -0.70 9.39 -20.35
CA PHE A 479 -0.15 10.45 -19.50
C PHE A 479 -0.31 11.86 -20.08
N ARG A 480 -0.23 12.03 -21.40
CA ARG A 480 -0.56 13.33 -22.03
C ARG A 480 -1.99 13.73 -21.69
N GLN A 481 -2.95 12.77 -21.76
CA GLN A 481 -4.33 13.04 -21.37
C GLN A 481 -4.42 13.42 -19.89
N CYS A 482 -3.70 12.74 -19.00
CA CYS A 482 -3.67 13.10 -17.57
C CYS A 482 -3.33 14.58 -17.37
N VAL A 483 -2.30 15.09 -18.05
CA VAL A 483 -1.91 16.51 -17.94
C VAL A 483 -2.95 17.45 -18.57
N LYS A 484 -3.42 17.14 -19.79
CA LYS A 484 -4.38 17.98 -20.53
C LYS A 484 -5.71 18.09 -19.80
N LEU A 485 -6.27 16.96 -19.35
CA LEU A 485 -7.56 16.92 -18.64
C LEU A 485 -7.47 17.59 -17.25
N THR A 486 -6.34 17.48 -16.57
CA THR A 486 -6.13 18.21 -15.31
C THR A 486 -6.12 19.72 -15.53
N ARG A 487 -5.44 20.20 -16.58
CA ARG A 487 -5.45 21.63 -16.95
C ARG A 487 -6.84 22.13 -17.29
N GLU A 488 -7.63 21.32 -18.01
CA GLU A 488 -9.03 21.63 -18.32
C GLU A 488 -9.86 21.85 -17.05
N ILE A 489 -9.73 20.94 -16.05
CA ILE A 489 -10.42 21.07 -14.76
C ILE A 489 -9.93 22.31 -14.02
N PHE A 490 -8.63 22.54 -13.93
CA PHE A 490 -8.09 23.71 -13.23
C PHE A 490 -8.43 25.04 -13.91
N ALA A 491 -8.73 25.04 -15.21
CA ALA A 491 -9.15 26.23 -15.95
C ALA A 491 -10.59 26.67 -15.65
N GLN A 492 -11.41 25.84 -15.00
CA GLN A 492 -12.83 26.12 -14.76
C GLN A 492 -13.04 27.28 -13.78
N LYS A 493 -14.24 27.86 -13.84
CA LYS A 493 -14.65 29.05 -13.07
C LYS A 493 -14.55 28.85 -11.55
N ALA A 494 -14.80 27.65 -11.06
CA ALA A 494 -14.72 27.32 -9.64
C ALA A 494 -13.34 27.63 -9.02
N PHE A 495 -12.27 27.59 -9.82
CA PHE A 495 -10.92 27.96 -9.37
C PHE A 495 -10.57 29.44 -9.58
N GLU A 496 -11.40 30.26 -10.20
CA GLU A 496 -11.06 31.63 -10.57
C GLU A 496 -10.52 32.47 -9.40
N ASN A 497 -11.12 32.34 -8.22
CA ASN A 497 -10.71 33.06 -7.02
C ASN A 497 -9.45 32.52 -6.35
N PHE A 498 -8.96 31.35 -6.76
CA PHE A 498 -7.84 30.63 -6.14
C PHE A 498 -6.66 30.46 -7.09
N ARG A 499 -6.92 30.50 -8.41
CA ARG A 499 -5.96 30.14 -9.45
C ARG A 499 -4.91 31.25 -9.65
N GLY A 500 -3.64 30.93 -9.35
CA GLY A 500 -2.45 31.66 -9.75
C GLY A 500 -1.75 31.02 -10.95
N PRO A 501 -0.51 31.34 -11.24
CA PRO A 501 0.28 30.68 -12.30
C PRO A 501 0.45 29.18 -12.06
N GLU A 502 0.47 28.39 -13.14
CA GLU A 502 0.85 26.97 -13.08
C GLU A 502 2.33 26.84 -12.70
N ILE A 503 2.61 25.98 -11.70
CA ILE A 503 3.96 25.73 -11.19
C ILE A 503 4.58 24.55 -11.93
N GLN A 504 3.80 23.46 -12.08
CA GLN A 504 4.21 22.22 -12.70
C GLN A 504 3.04 21.65 -13.52
N PRO A 505 3.28 21.28 -14.79
CA PRO A 505 4.53 21.36 -15.55
C PRO A 505 5.04 22.75 -15.84
N GLY A 506 4.21 23.79 -15.76
CA GLY A 506 4.50 25.19 -16.08
C GLY A 506 3.95 25.62 -17.44
N ASN A 507 3.53 26.90 -17.53
CA ASN A 507 2.86 27.45 -18.72
C ASN A 507 3.67 27.37 -20.02
N HIS A 508 4.98 27.16 -19.95
CA HIS A 508 5.86 27.02 -21.12
C HIS A 508 5.80 25.61 -21.75
N ILE A 509 5.26 24.62 -21.05
CA ILE A 509 5.08 23.24 -21.54
C ILE A 509 3.70 23.13 -22.20
N GLN A 510 3.63 23.17 -23.54
CA GLN A 510 2.36 23.18 -24.28
C GLN A 510 2.23 22.05 -25.32
N SER A 511 3.31 21.78 -26.06
CA SER A 511 3.29 20.75 -27.10
C SER A 511 3.35 19.35 -26.49
N ASP A 512 2.83 18.37 -27.22
CA ASP A 512 2.89 16.95 -26.83
C ASP A 512 4.33 16.51 -26.55
N LYS A 513 5.29 16.96 -27.34
CA LYS A 513 6.71 16.66 -27.15
C LYS A 513 7.25 17.21 -25.83
N GLU A 514 6.85 18.42 -25.45
CA GLU A 514 7.26 19.02 -24.17
C GLU A 514 6.58 18.32 -22.99
N ILE A 515 5.29 17.96 -23.13
CA ILE A 515 4.56 17.17 -22.13
C ILE A 515 5.22 15.80 -21.94
N ASP A 516 5.62 15.12 -23.01
CA ASP A 516 6.33 13.85 -22.92
C ASP A 516 7.66 13.98 -22.19
N ALA A 517 8.44 15.02 -22.48
CA ALA A 517 9.70 15.29 -21.78
C ALA A 517 9.45 15.54 -20.28
N PHE A 518 8.42 16.32 -19.95
CA PHE A 518 8.00 16.54 -18.57
C PHE A 518 7.62 15.24 -17.87
N ILE A 519 6.81 14.38 -18.51
CA ILE A 519 6.38 13.09 -17.96
C ILE A 519 7.61 12.23 -17.66
N ARG A 520 8.54 12.08 -18.60
CA ARG A 520 9.76 11.27 -18.41
C ARG A 520 10.62 11.79 -17.25
N GLN A 521 10.70 13.10 -17.12
CA GLN A 521 11.48 13.75 -16.07
C GLN A 521 10.80 13.69 -14.70
N LYS A 522 9.46 13.76 -14.63
CA LYS A 522 8.73 14.06 -13.39
C LYS A 522 7.75 12.98 -12.92
N ALA A 523 7.33 12.06 -13.80
CA ALA A 523 6.46 10.98 -13.35
C ALA A 523 7.14 10.15 -12.27
N ASP A 524 6.36 9.74 -11.29
CA ASP A 524 6.86 8.96 -10.16
C ASP A 524 5.89 7.83 -9.80
N SER A 525 6.35 6.85 -9.04
CA SER A 525 5.52 5.73 -8.61
C SER A 525 4.46 6.20 -7.60
N ALA A 526 3.23 5.75 -7.77
CA ALA A 526 2.18 5.84 -6.74
C ALA A 526 2.32 4.75 -5.66
N TYR A 527 3.42 3.97 -5.72
CA TYR A 527 3.79 2.93 -4.76
C TYR A 527 2.83 1.74 -4.71
N HIS A 528 2.38 1.28 -5.87
CA HIS A 528 1.46 0.17 -6.05
C HIS A 528 2.08 -1.08 -6.72
N PRO A 529 3.34 -1.52 -6.43
CA PRO A 529 3.90 -2.70 -7.05
C PRO A 529 3.09 -3.95 -6.73
N SER A 530 2.86 -4.77 -7.76
CA SER A 530 2.00 -5.95 -7.71
C SER A 530 2.39 -6.98 -8.77
N CYS A 531 1.67 -8.09 -8.84
CA CYS A 531 1.62 -9.06 -9.92
C CYS A 531 2.86 -9.97 -10.10
N THR A 532 3.85 -9.91 -9.22
CA THR A 532 5.14 -10.61 -9.34
C THR A 532 5.13 -12.10 -8.98
N CYS A 533 3.99 -12.62 -8.52
CA CYS A 533 3.70 -14.04 -8.31
C CYS A 533 2.32 -14.36 -8.89
N LYS A 534 2.10 -14.01 -10.15
CA LYS A 534 0.82 -14.01 -10.87
C LYS A 534 0.01 -15.27 -10.59
N MET A 535 -1.28 -15.07 -10.25
CA MET A 535 -2.27 -16.15 -10.18
C MET A 535 -2.73 -16.53 -11.57
N GLY A 536 -2.89 -17.81 -11.82
CA GLY A 536 -3.40 -18.33 -13.10
C GLY A 536 -3.61 -19.83 -13.09
N GLN A 537 -3.98 -20.38 -14.20
CA GLN A 537 -4.12 -21.82 -14.36
C GLN A 537 -2.75 -22.49 -14.43
N ARG A 538 -2.68 -23.77 -14.04
CA ARG A 538 -1.43 -24.57 -14.09
C ARG A 538 -0.87 -24.76 -15.52
N SER A 539 -1.69 -24.58 -16.53
CA SER A 539 -1.29 -24.57 -17.94
C SER A 539 -0.59 -23.29 -18.38
N ASP A 540 -0.73 -22.20 -17.63
CA ASP A 540 -0.02 -20.94 -17.89
C ASP A 540 1.38 -21.02 -17.27
N SER A 541 2.41 -21.09 -18.13
CA SER A 541 3.81 -21.16 -17.72
C SER A 541 4.30 -19.91 -16.97
N THR A 542 3.55 -18.80 -17.02
CA THR A 542 3.85 -17.56 -16.32
C THR A 542 3.15 -17.47 -14.95
N ALA A 543 2.19 -18.37 -14.66
CA ALA A 543 1.52 -18.41 -13.37
C ALA A 543 2.46 -18.95 -12.28
N VAL A 544 2.40 -18.36 -11.09
CA VAL A 544 3.16 -18.76 -9.91
C VAL A 544 2.27 -19.46 -8.89
N VAL A 545 1.04 -18.99 -8.74
CA VAL A 545 0.05 -19.61 -7.86
C VAL A 545 -1.20 -19.97 -8.64
N ASP A 546 -1.86 -21.05 -8.22
CA ASP A 546 -3.18 -21.43 -8.75
C ASP A 546 -4.31 -20.57 -8.13
N PRO A 547 -5.57 -20.66 -8.61
CA PRO A 547 -6.70 -19.92 -8.03
C PRO A 547 -7.01 -20.23 -6.57
N GLN A 548 -6.42 -21.30 -6.00
CA GLN A 548 -6.43 -21.59 -4.58
C GLN A 548 -5.28 -20.91 -3.81
N THR A 549 -4.51 -20.04 -4.46
CA THR A 549 -3.31 -19.36 -3.95
C THR A 549 -2.13 -20.27 -3.60
N LYS A 550 -2.16 -21.53 -4.03
CA LYS A 550 -1.09 -22.52 -3.82
C LYS A 550 0.02 -22.31 -4.84
N VAL A 551 1.27 -22.36 -4.39
CA VAL A 551 2.43 -22.30 -5.31
C VAL A 551 2.45 -23.53 -6.19
N ILE A 552 2.47 -23.32 -7.51
CA ILE A 552 2.41 -24.39 -8.51
C ILE A 552 3.66 -25.28 -8.39
N GLY A 553 3.45 -26.60 -8.31
CA GLY A 553 4.53 -27.58 -8.19
C GLY A 553 5.09 -27.76 -6.78
N ILE A 554 4.57 -27.05 -5.77
CA ILE A 554 5.01 -27.12 -4.38
C ILE A 554 3.84 -27.48 -3.47
N GLU A 555 4.06 -28.41 -2.55
CA GLU A 555 3.09 -28.75 -1.52
C GLU A 555 3.25 -27.86 -0.28
N ASN A 556 2.14 -27.60 0.42
CA ASN A 556 2.09 -26.87 1.70
C ASN A 556 2.69 -25.45 1.65
N LEU A 557 2.65 -24.79 0.50
CA LEU A 557 3.12 -23.42 0.31
C LEU A 557 2.09 -22.59 -0.44
N ARG A 558 1.80 -21.39 0.11
CA ARG A 558 0.95 -20.40 -0.56
C ARG A 558 1.64 -19.04 -0.62
N VAL A 559 1.19 -18.21 -1.57
CA VAL A 559 1.44 -16.77 -1.56
C VAL A 559 0.10 -16.05 -1.46
N VAL A 560 -0.01 -15.14 -0.50
CA VAL A 560 -1.23 -14.37 -0.26
C VAL A 560 -0.84 -12.92 0.04
N ASP A 561 -0.75 -12.11 -0.99
CA ASP A 561 -0.51 -10.65 -0.96
C ASP A 561 -0.72 -10.06 -2.36
N ALA A 562 -0.34 -8.78 -2.57
CA ALA A 562 -0.52 -8.11 -3.86
C ALA A 562 0.30 -8.73 -5.01
N SER A 563 1.30 -9.58 -4.73
CA SER A 563 2.08 -10.25 -5.78
C SER A 563 1.26 -11.22 -6.61
N ILE A 564 0.17 -11.79 -6.06
CA ILE A 564 -0.63 -12.79 -6.77
C ILE A 564 -1.66 -12.21 -7.74
N MET A 565 -1.88 -10.89 -7.74
CA MET A 565 -2.76 -10.26 -8.73
C MET A 565 -2.32 -10.64 -10.14
N PRO A 566 -3.22 -11.13 -11.01
CA PRO A 566 -2.88 -11.40 -12.41
C PRO A 566 -2.46 -10.15 -13.17
N SER A 567 -3.19 -9.06 -12.94
CA SER A 567 -2.92 -7.70 -13.43
C SER A 567 -3.31 -6.68 -12.36
N VAL A 568 -2.69 -5.50 -12.40
CA VAL A 568 -2.97 -4.43 -11.45
C VAL A 568 -4.40 -3.92 -11.59
N VAL A 569 -5.07 -3.64 -10.46
CA VAL A 569 -6.44 -3.10 -10.44
C VAL A 569 -6.43 -1.59 -10.66
N SER A 570 -7.54 -1.02 -11.12
CA SER A 570 -7.71 0.43 -11.35
C SER A 570 -7.89 1.17 -10.01
N GLY A 571 -6.80 1.41 -9.28
CA GLY A 571 -6.79 2.14 -8.02
C GLY A 571 -5.78 1.64 -6.99
N ASN A 572 -5.93 2.09 -5.76
CA ASN A 572 -5.03 1.78 -4.65
C ASN A 572 -5.10 0.30 -4.25
N LEU A 573 -3.98 -0.32 -3.86
CA LEU A 573 -3.89 -1.78 -3.71
C LEU A 573 -4.22 -2.33 -2.31
N ASN A 574 -4.43 -1.49 -1.29
CA ASN A 574 -4.61 -2.00 0.07
C ASN A 574 -5.93 -2.76 0.23
N ALA A 575 -7.05 -2.22 -0.24
CA ALA A 575 -8.35 -2.87 -0.16
C ALA A 575 -8.39 -4.20 -0.94
N PRO A 576 -7.91 -4.27 -2.20
CA PRO A 576 -7.78 -5.54 -2.92
C PRO A 576 -6.91 -6.58 -2.21
N THR A 577 -5.80 -6.16 -1.61
CA THR A 577 -4.91 -7.07 -0.85
C THR A 577 -5.62 -7.64 0.40
N VAL A 578 -6.40 -6.83 1.09
CA VAL A 578 -7.20 -7.29 2.23
C VAL A 578 -8.30 -8.27 1.76
N MET A 579 -8.97 -7.97 0.67
CA MET A 579 -9.97 -8.86 0.05
C MET A 579 -9.36 -10.21 -0.34
N ILE A 580 -8.20 -10.20 -1.00
CA ILE A 580 -7.45 -11.41 -1.35
C ILE A 580 -7.19 -12.26 -0.10
N ALA A 581 -6.75 -11.64 0.99
CA ALA A 581 -6.44 -12.35 2.22
C ALA A 581 -7.68 -12.89 2.94
N GLU A 582 -8.81 -12.16 2.93
CA GLU A 582 -10.09 -12.65 3.47
C GLU A 582 -10.58 -13.89 2.71
N LYS A 583 -10.49 -13.86 1.37
CA LYS A 583 -10.87 -15.00 0.53
C LYS A 583 -9.91 -16.17 0.70
N ALA A 584 -8.60 -15.90 0.69
CA ALA A 584 -7.60 -16.93 0.92
C ALA A 584 -7.74 -17.61 2.30
N ALA A 585 -8.12 -16.85 3.33
CA ALA A 585 -8.38 -17.43 4.66
C ALA A 585 -9.49 -18.49 4.63
N ASP A 586 -10.58 -18.23 3.92
CA ASP A 586 -11.66 -19.20 3.76
C ASP A 586 -11.20 -20.43 2.94
N LEU A 587 -10.43 -20.20 1.85
CA LEU A 587 -9.81 -21.28 1.06
C LEU A 587 -8.87 -22.17 1.90
N ILE A 588 -8.04 -21.57 2.76
CA ILE A 588 -7.11 -22.28 3.65
C ILE A 588 -7.85 -23.10 4.70
N LYS A 589 -8.96 -22.57 5.23
CA LYS A 589 -9.82 -23.25 6.20
C LYS A 589 -10.70 -24.35 5.56
N GLY A 590 -10.73 -24.43 4.23
CA GLY A 590 -11.61 -25.33 3.48
C GLY A 590 -13.09 -24.97 3.61
N LEU A 591 -13.39 -23.69 3.87
CA LEU A 591 -14.75 -23.20 3.94
C LEU A 591 -15.33 -22.99 2.54
N PRO A 592 -16.66 -23.13 2.36
CA PRO A 592 -17.30 -22.78 1.10
C PRO A 592 -17.12 -21.29 0.83
N SER A 593 -16.99 -20.92 -0.45
CA SER A 593 -16.97 -19.53 -0.87
C SER A 593 -18.22 -18.81 -0.38
N LEU A 594 -18.08 -17.53 -0.05
CA LEU A 594 -19.25 -16.70 0.27
C LEU A 594 -20.16 -16.63 -0.94
N GLN A 595 -21.47 -16.51 -0.68
CA GLN A 595 -22.46 -16.40 -1.75
C GLN A 595 -22.11 -15.23 -2.66
N GLU A 596 -22.08 -15.49 -3.94
CA GLU A 596 -21.88 -14.53 -5.01
C GLU A 596 -22.86 -13.36 -4.90
N LYS A 597 -22.40 -12.16 -5.25
CA LYS A 597 -23.22 -10.94 -5.25
C LYS A 597 -23.19 -10.30 -6.62
N ASN A 598 -24.21 -10.61 -7.41
CA ASN A 598 -24.47 -9.91 -8.65
C ASN A 598 -25.13 -8.56 -8.32
N VAL A 599 -24.40 -7.47 -8.54
CA VAL A 599 -24.85 -6.10 -8.34
C VAL A 599 -24.70 -5.30 -9.62
N PRO A 600 -25.53 -4.29 -9.86
CA PRO A 600 -25.36 -3.41 -11.01
C PRO A 600 -23.99 -2.72 -11.00
N VAL A 601 -23.38 -2.58 -12.17
CA VAL A 601 -22.17 -1.81 -12.40
C VAL A 601 -22.45 -0.77 -13.46
N TYR A 602 -22.07 0.46 -13.18
CA TYR A 602 -22.28 1.57 -14.10
C TYR A 602 -21.58 1.30 -15.44
N LYS A 603 -22.30 1.61 -16.51
CA LYS A 603 -21.78 1.63 -17.88
C LYS A 603 -22.05 3.01 -18.48
N PRO A 604 -21.09 3.61 -19.18
CA PRO A 604 -21.33 4.88 -19.84
C PRO A 604 -22.45 4.75 -20.87
N LYS A 605 -23.24 5.80 -21.04
CA LYS A 605 -24.38 5.81 -21.97
C LYS A 605 -23.94 5.63 -23.41
N THR A 606 -22.75 6.12 -23.74
CA THR A 606 -22.11 5.98 -25.04
C THR A 606 -20.60 5.87 -24.89
N LEU A 607 -19.94 5.22 -25.83
CA LEU A 607 -18.48 5.21 -25.97
C LEU A 607 -18.00 6.21 -27.04
N GLU A 608 -18.90 6.88 -27.76
CA GLU A 608 -18.54 7.87 -28.79
C GLU A 608 -17.93 9.13 -28.21
N THR A 609 -18.25 9.44 -26.96
CA THR A 609 -17.71 10.59 -26.23
C THR A 609 -16.93 10.13 -24.99
N GLN A 610 -15.97 10.94 -24.54
CA GLN A 610 -15.19 10.67 -23.33
C GLN A 610 -16.01 10.91 -22.06
N ARG A 611 -17.03 11.79 -22.13
CA ARG A 611 -17.96 12.14 -21.04
C ARG A 611 -19.35 12.46 -21.59
#